data_bc5c7d3b9c6b3e3ccdadbb9d74cd18f8
#
_entry.id   bc5c7d3b9c6b3e3ccdadbb9d74cd18f8
#
_cell.length_a   1.000
_cell.length_b   1.000
_cell.length_c   1.000
_cell.angle_alpha   90.00
_cell.angle_beta   90.00
_cell.angle_gamma   90.00
#
_symmetry.space_group_name_H-M   'P 1'
#
loop_
_entity.id
_entity.type
_entity.pdbx_description
1 polymer ?
#
loop_
_entity_poly.entity_id
_entity_poly.type
_entity_poly.pdbx_seq_one_letter_code
_entity_poly.pdbx_strand_id
1 'polypeptide(L)'
;MSIFRNNKYPRRGEIYYIRKLESRTTGSEIWSNRHAVIVSANHINKYSQVVQVVYITTTEKSDTPTHVDISTSTINRTALCEQITPVDKSRIAEYKGTLNASQMKKIDKAIAWNLGILRKSKV
;
A
#
# COMPACT_ATOMS: atom_id res chain seq x y z
N MET A 1 -16.47 -7.00 -16.12
CA MET A 1 -16.53 -6.04 -15.10
C MET A 1 -15.24 -5.97 -14.35
N SER A 2 -14.76 -4.79 -14.09
CA SER A 2 -13.48 -4.63 -13.42
C SER A 2 -13.66 -4.60 -11.93
N ILE A 3 -12.66 -5.08 -11.18
CA ILE A 3 -12.68 -4.97 -9.74
C ILE A 3 -12.23 -3.60 -9.29
N PHE A 4 -11.64 -2.79 -10.20
CA PHE A 4 -11.14 -1.49 -9.80
C PHE A 4 -12.29 -0.50 -9.66
N ARG A 5 -12.18 0.39 -8.70
CA ARG A 5 -13.24 1.32 -8.40
C ARG A 5 -13.66 2.13 -9.61
N ASN A 6 -12.71 2.57 -10.44
CA ASN A 6 -13.04 3.36 -11.63
C ASN A 6 -13.27 2.49 -12.86
N ASN A 7 -13.32 1.17 -12.70
CA ASN A 7 -13.51 0.23 -13.79
C ASN A 7 -12.39 0.22 -14.82
N LYS A 8 -11.25 0.81 -14.53
CA LYS A 8 -10.15 0.85 -15.47
C LYS A 8 -8.82 0.45 -14.88
N TYR A 9 -8.40 1.06 -13.81
CA TYR A 9 -7.12 0.75 -13.20
C TYR A 9 -7.13 1.17 -11.74
N PRO A 10 -6.24 0.63 -10.90
CA PRO A 10 -6.22 1.02 -9.50
C PRO A 10 -5.64 2.42 -9.38
N ARG A 11 -6.27 3.27 -8.61
CA ARG A 11 -5.79 4.64 -8.46
C ARG A 11 -4.99 4.78 -7.19
N ARG A 12 -4.04 5.68 -7.22
CA ARG A 12 -3.20 5.96 -6.08
C ARG A 12 -4.03 6.36 -4.88
N GLY A 13 -3.76 5.78 -3.76
CA GLY A 13 -4.51 6.02 -2.52
C GLY A 13 -5.61 5.03 -2.24
N GLU A 14 -5.97 4.25 -3.23
CA GLU A 14 -7.01 3.23 -3.02
C GLU A 14 -6.43 2.02 -2.31
N ILE A 15 -7.24 1.38 -1.51
CA ILE A 15 -6.87 0.19 -0.76
C ILE A 15 -7.53 -1.00 -1.40
N TYR A 16 -6.75 -2.04 -1.67
CA TYR A 16 -7.26 -3.27 -2.25
C TYR A 16 -6.76 -4.47 -1.47
N TYR A 17 -7.52 -5.53 -1.54
CA TYR A 17 -7.08 -6.82 -1.02
C TYR A 17 -6.15 -7.40 -2.08
N ILE A 18 -4.98 -7.87 -1.67
CA ILE A 18 -3.99 -8.42 -2.57
C ILE A 18 -3.96 -9.93 -2.35
N ARG A 19 -4.18 -10.69 -3.40
CA ARG A 19 -4.20 -12.15 -3.28
C ARG A 19 -2.80 -12.69 -3.10
N LYS A 20 -2.69 -13.74 -2.32
CA LYS A 20 -1.46 -14.42 -2.09
C LYS A 20 -0.94 -15.01 -3.38
N LEU A 21 0.39 -14.99 -3.57
CA LEU A 21 0.97 -15.61 -4.67
C LEU A 21 0.95 -17.10 -4.41
N GLU A 22 0.46 -17.89 -5.36
CA GLU A 22 0.35 -19.25 -5.15
C GLU A 22 1.60 -19.90 -5.25
N SER A 23 1.85 -20.77 -4.76
CA SER A 23 2.84 -21.63 -5.02
C SER A 23 4.19 -21.51 -4.75
N ARG A 24 4.83 -20.64 -4.60
CA ARG A 24 6.11 -20.76 -4.56
C ARG A 24 6.72 -20.55 -3.36
N THR A 25 6.24 -20.05 -2.44
CA THR A 25 7.00 -19.75 -1.33
C THR A 25 6.43 -20.24 -0.13
N THR A 26 7.19 -20.40 0.89
CA THR A 26 6.70 -20.83 2.12
C THR A 26 7.06 -19.82 3.10
N GLY A 27 6.21 -19.45 3.92
CA GLY A 27 6.53 -18.71 5.11
C GLY A 27 6.76 -17.24 5.08
N SER A 28 6.79 -16.61 3.99
CA SER A 28 7.06 -15.19 3.97
C SER A 28 5.79 -14.41 4.04
N GLU A 29 5.74 -13.35 4.89
CA GLU A 29 4.60 -12.59 4.97
C GLU A 29 4.20 -11.90 3.76
N ILE A 30 5.08 -11.48 2.89
CA ILE A 30 4.68 -10.73 1.74
C ILE A 30 3.94 -11.58 0.74
N TRP A 31 3.94 -12.89 0.93
CA TRP A 31 3.19 -13.76 0.05
C TRP A 31 1.82 -14.11 0.59
N SER A 32 1.45 -13.59 1.73
CA SER A 32 0.13 -13.86 2.28
C SER A 32 -0.88 -12.90 1.71
N ASN A 33 -2.16 -13.26 1.80
CA ASN A 33 -3.23 -12.35 1.42
C ASN A 33 -3.22 -11.17 2.37
N ARG A 34 -3.25 -9.98 1.86
CA ARG A 34 -3.18 -8.79 2.71
C ARG A 34 -3.83 -7.60 2.00
N HIS A 35 -4.20 -6.61 2.78
CA HIS A 35 -4.67 -5.34 2.23
C HIS A 35 -3.46 -4.46 1.97
N ALA A 36 -3.56 -3.62 0.97
CA ALA A 36 -2.47 -2.71 0.63
C ALA A 36 -2.98 -1.42 -0.01
N VAL A 37 -2.21 -0.37 0.12
CA VAL A 37 -2.51 0.94 -0.47
C VAL A 37 -1.74 1.05 -1.77
N ILE A 38 -2.39 1.49 -2.83
CA ILE A 38 -1.72 1.75 -4.11
C ILE A 38 -0.95 3.06 -3.97
N VAL A 39 0.33 3.02 -4.17
CA VAL A 39 1.17 4.21 -4.00
C VAL A 39 1.82 4.69 -5.29
N SER A 40 1.83 3.90 -6.35
CA SER A 40 2.39 4.35 -7.61
C SER A 40 1.49 5.38 -8.28
N ALA A 41 2.08 6.20 -9.11
CA ALA A 41 1.38 7.30 -9.75
C ALA A 41 0.28 6.79 -10.70
N ASN A 42 -0.78 7.54 -10.84
CA ASN A 42 -1.91 7.11 -11.66
C ASN A 42 -1.53 6.84 -13.11
N HIS A 43 -0.62 7.61 -13.69
CA HIS A 43 -0.24 7.35 -15.08
C HIS A 43 0.54 6.04 -15.20
N ILE A 44 1.26 5.63 -14.15
CA ILE A 44 1.91 4.34 -14.15
C ILE A 44 0.85 3.26 -13.99
N ASN A 45 -0.08 3.47 -13.07
CA ASN A 45 -1.12 2.48 -12.79
C ASN A 45 -2.00 2.22 -14.01
N LYS A 46 -2.15 3.24 -14.86
CA LYS A 46 -2.99 3.09 -16.01
C LYS A 46 -2.35 2.22 -17.08
N TYR A 47 -1.06 2.38 -17.30
CA TYR A 47 -0.41 1.71 -18.41
C TYR A 47 0.46 0.49 -18.05
N SER A 48 0.88 0.37 -16.82
CA SER A 48 1.76 -0.73 -16.42
C SER A 48 0.96 -1.92 -15.90
N GLN A 49 1.45 -3.11 -16.15
CA GLN A 49 0.84 -4.31 -15.58
C GLN A 49 1.20 -4.45 -14.10
N VAL A 50 2.25 -3.77 -13.68
CA VAL A 50 2.72 -3.85 -12.30
C VAL A 50 2.54 -2.49 -11.64
N VAL A 51 2.02 -2.49 -10.41
CA VAL A 51 1.86 -1.26 -9.63
C VAL A 51 2.62 -1.43 -8.33
N GLN A 52 2.87 -0.33 -7.62
CA GLN A 52 3.56 -0.39 -6.33
C GLN A 52 2.56 -0.19 -5.21
N VAL A 53 2.69 -0.98 -4.17
CA VAL A 53 1.81 -0.89 -3.02
C VAL A 53 2.62 -0.86 -1.74
N VAL A 54 1.99 -0.41 -0.65
CA VAL A 54 2.53 -0.64 0.70
C VAL A 54 1.49 -1.44 1.45
N TYR A 55 1.93 -2.44 2.18
CA TYR A 55 1.01 -3.30 2.89
C TYR A 55 0.52 -2.66 4.18
N ILE A 56 -0.65 -3.09 4.62
CA ILE A 56 -1.30 -2.60 5.82
C ILE A 56 -1.37 -3.73 6.81
N THR A 57 -1.14 -3.42 8.07
CA THR A 57 -1.32 -4.40 9.12
C THR A 57 -2.33 -3.88 10.14
N THR A 58 -3.07 -4.79 10.75
CA THR A 58 -3.94 -4.43 11.86
C THR A 58 -3.28 -4.76 13.19
N THR A 59 -2.11 -5.34 13.16
CA THR A 59 -1.36 -5.63 14.37
C THR A 59 -0.64 -4.38 14.82
N GLU A 60 -0.64 -4.11 16.11
CA GLU A 60 0.03 -2.96 16.60
C GLU A 60 1.50 -3.04 16.31
N LYS A 61 2.11 -1.97 15.86
CA LYS A 61 3.52 -1.94 15.52
C LYS A 61 4.24 -0.86 16.27
N SER A 62 5.54 -0.99 16.38
CA SER A 62 6.33 0.02 17.04
C SER A 62 6.30 1.32 16.25
N ASP A 63 6.56 2.40 16.94
CA ASP A 63 6.51 3.72 16.36
C ASP A 63 7.79 3.98 15.61
N THR A 64 7.78 3.90 14.32
CA THR A 64 8.94 4.19 13.51
C THR A 64 8.53 5.13 12.38
N PRO A 65 9.48 5.83 11.79
CA PRO A 65 9.13 6.80 10.73
C PRO A 65 8.49 6.20 9.51
N THR A 66 8.65 4.90 9.28
CA THR A 66 8.06 4.27 8.11
C THR A 66 6.67 3.71 8.39
N HIS A 67 6.20 3.76 9.63
CA HIS A 67 4.88 3.25 9.94
C HIS A 67 3.91 4.44 10.03
N VAL A 68 2.86 4.42 9.26
CA VAL A 68 1.88 5.50 9.21
C VAL A 68 0.54 4.98 9.69
N ASP A 69 0.01 5.61 10.73
CA ASP A 69 -1.27 5.23 11.27
C ASP A 69 -2.37 5.73 10.35
N ILE A 70 -3.16 4.81 9.82
CA ILE A 70 -4.29 5.12 8.97
C ILE A 70 -5.56 4.52 9.56
N SER A 71 -5.61 4.44 10.87
CA SER A 71 -6.75 3.87 11.58
C SER A 71 -8.00 4.70 11.41
N THR A 72 -9.14 4.06 11.54
CA THR A 72 -10.42 4.74 11.58
C THR A 72 -10.96 4.64 13.00
N SER A 73 -12.16 5.13 13.22
CA SER A 73 -12.75 5.03 14.56
C SER A 73 -13.08 3.59 14.93
N THR A 74 -13.14 2.69 13.96
CA THR A 74 -13.52 1.31 14.25
C THR A 74 -12.41 0.32 13.98
N ILE A 75 -11.38 0.67 13.25
CA ILE A 75 -10.33 -0.26 12.89
C ILE A 75 -8.97 0.36 13.06
N ASN A 76 -8.09 -0.34 13.76
CA ASN A 76 -6.71 0.10 13.86
C ASN A 76 -5.95 -0.43 12.66
N ARG A 77 -5.27 0.44 11.94
CA ARG A 77 -4.51 0.04 10.76
C ARG A 77 -3.24 0.86 10.65
N THR A 78 -2.18 0.23 10.25
CA THR A 78 -0.88 0.87 10.05
C THR A 78 -0.35 0.52 8.67
N ALA A 79 0.04 1.53 7.90
CA ALA A 79 0.68 1.31 6.61
C ALA A 79 2.18 1.11 6.84
N LEU A 80 2.72 0.04 6.30
CA LEU A 80 4.13 -0.33 6.51
C LEU A 80 4.93 0.17 5.32
N CYS A 81 5.35 1.42 5.37
CA CYS A 81 5.95 2.06 4.21
C CYS A 81 7.36 1.57 3.89
N GLU A 82 7.97 0.80 4.76
CA GLU A 82 9.22 0.14 4.44
C GLU A 82 8.98 -1.10 3.57
N GLN A 83 7.73 -1.52 3.42
CA GLN A 83 7.41 -2.70 2.62
C GLN A 83 6.75 -2.29 1.31
N ILE A 84 7.44 -1.44 0.56
CA ILE A 84 6.96 -1.08 -0.77
C ILE A 84 7.19 -2.28 -1.66
N THR A 85 6.17 -2.72 -2.34
CA THR A 85 6.24 -3.97 -3.09
C THR A 85 5.61 -3.82 -4.46
N PRO A 86 6.22 -4.36 -5.50
CA PRO A 86 5.57 -4.39 -6.81
C PRO A 86 4.55 -5.52 -6.83
N VAL A 87 3.39 -5.25 -7.39
CA VAL A 87 2.31 -6.24 -7.44
C VAL A 87 1.73 -6.26 -8.85
N ASP A 88 1.60 -7.45 -9.42
CA ASP A 88 0.94 -7.60 -10.70
C ASP A 88 -0.54 -7.30 -10.52
N LYS A 89 -1.12 -6.59 -11.48
CA LYS A 89 -2.54 -6.24 -11.37
C LYS A 89 -3.45 -7.46 -11.21
N SER A 90 -3.04 -8.60 -11.69
CA SER A 90 -3.85 -9.82 -11.56
C SER A 90 -4.02 -10.27 -10.11
N ARG A 91 -3.18 -9.79 -9.22
CA ARG A 91 -3.30 -10.15 -7.80
C ARG A 91 -4.19 -9.21 -7.03
N ILE A 92 -4.60 -8.09 -7.65
CA ILE A 92 -5.43 -7.11 -6.96
C ILE A 92 -6.87 -7.60 -6.97
N ALA A 93 -7.47 -7.67 -5.81
CA ALA A 93 -8.81 -8.22 -5.69
C ALA A 93 -9.82 -7.15 -5.26
N GLU A 94 -10.40 -7.20 -4.12
CA GLU A 94 -11.47 -6.30 -3.77
C GLU A 94 -11.05 -4.91 -3.37
N TYR A 95 -11.81 -3.92 -3.80
CA TYR A 95 -11.62 -2.54 -3.35
C TYR A 95 -12.07 -2.41 -1.91
N LYS A 96 -11.26 -1.80 -1.07
CA LYS A 96 -11.54 -1.69 0.35
C LYS A 96 -11.60 -0.27 0.88
N GLY A 97 -11.46 0.71 0.04
CA GLY A 97 -11.56 2.11 0.49
C GLY A 97 -10.50 2.99 -0.13
N THR A 98 -10.53 4.26 0.19
CA THR A 98 -9.58 5.22 -0.34
C THR A 98 -9.11 6.12 0.79
N LEU A 99 -7.82 6.32 0.89
CA LEU A 99 -7.27 7.20 1.89
C LEU A 99 -7.44 8.66 1.46
N ASN A 100 -7.55 9.55 2.44
CA ASN A 100 -7.70 10.96 2.13
C ASN A 100 -6.33 11.59 1.86
N ALA A 101 -6.33 12.84 1.43
CA ALA A 101 -5.12 13.54 1.07
C ALA A 101 -4.13 13.66 2.23
N SER A 102 -4.62 13.87 3.42
CA SER A 102 -3.76 14.00 4.59
C SER A 102 -3.04 12.68 4.88
N GLN A 103 -3.75 11.57 4.80
CA GLN A 103 -3.16 10.26 5.03
C GLN A 103 -2.14 9.94 3.94
N MET A 104 -2.46 10.26 2.69
CA MET A 104 -1.53 10.00 1.60
C MET A 104 -0.28 10.85 1.72
N LYS A 105 -0.40 12.07 2.21
CA LYS A 105 0.75 12.92 2.40
C LYS A 105 1.71 12.30 3.41
N LYS A 106 1.18 11.72 4.47
CA LYS A 106 2.02 11.06 5.47
C LYS A 106 2.69 9.83 4.91
N ILE A 107 1.97 9.07 4.10
CA ILE A 107 2.54 7.89 3.45
C ILE A 107 3.65 8.30 2.49
N ASP A 108 3.43 9.36 1.71
CA ASP A 108 4.43 9.84 0.77
C ASP A 108 5.70 10.26 1.49
N LYS A 109 5.58 10.94 2.61
CA LYS A 109 6.74 11.34 3.37
C LYS A 109 7.48 10.13 3.91
N ALA A 110 6.77 9.16 4.42
CA ALA A 110 7.38 7.96 4.98
C ALA A 110 8.11 7.16 3.89
N ILE A 111 7.52 7.08 2.69
CA ILE A 111 8.17 6.41 1.58
C ILE A 111 9.42 7.17 1.15
N ALA A 112 9.31 8.48 1.03
CA ALA A 112 10.45 9.31 0.62
C ALA A 112 11.59 9.19 1.63
N TRP A 113 11.25 9.14 2.91
CA TRP A 113 12.26 8.97 3.94
C TRP A 113 12.88 7.56 3.84
N ASN A 114 12.07 6.56 3.64
CA ASN A 114 12.55 5.18 3.52
C ASN A 114 13.50 5.02 2.33
N LEU A 115 13.24 5.72 1.24
CA LEU A 115 14.06 5.60 0.04
C LEU A 115 15.22 6.59 0.01
N GLY A 116 15.39 7.37 1.05
CA GLY A 116 16.48 8.33 1.10
C GLY A 116 16.25 9.58 0.28
N ILE A 117 15.03 9.78 -0.24
CA ILE A 117 14.71 10.95 -1.01
C ILE A 117 14.48 12.14 -0.10
N LEU A 118 13.88 11.90 1.05
CA LEU A 118 13.60 12.93 2.01
C LEU A 118 14.42 12.67 3.27
N ARG A 119 15.21 13.64 3.73
CA ARG A 119 15.97 13.46 4.92
C ARG A 119 15.27 14.11 6.05
N LYS A 120 15.41 13.56 7.25
CA LYS A 120 14.87 14.19 8.40
C LYS A 120 15.67 15.39 8.66
N SER A 121 15.04 16.48 8.95
CA SER A 121 15.72 17.67 9.06
C SER A 121 16.37 17.71 10.33
N LYS A 122 16.76 17.70 11.04
CA LYS A 122 17.32 17.87 12.16
C LYS A 122 17.74 16.78 12.68
N VAL A 123 18.27 16.16 12.13
CA VAL A 123 18.70 15.09 12.68
C VAL A 123 19.84 15.13 13.21
#